data_17ca8ba298645e881d40fa11c3c3285d
#
_entry.id   17ca8ba298645e881d40fa11c3c3285d
#
_cell.length_a   1.000
_cell.length_b   1.000
_cell.length_c   1.000
_cell.angle_alpha   90.00
_cell.angle_beta   90.00
_cell.angle_gamma   90.00
#
_symmetry.space_group_name_H-M   'P 1'
#
loop_
_entity.id
_entity.type
_entity.pdbx_description
1 polymer ?
#
loop_
_entity_poly.entity_id
_entity_poly.type
_entity_poly.pdbx_seq_one_letter_code
_entity_poly.pdbx_strand_id
1 'polypeptide(L)'
;MDQDGLSPAIRRLIEEAERADRAGQREIARRRYETALYLLRDRDGLAASLILRRVAHSYIDDGQLDPALDCLEAALGVAEANSTRPDVAHATNLMGNVHLLRGEFEAAEPMYGYALALAKATGETALEAMVLQNLGVVASMRDDLSAAVDHFNASLAICRATGLDRQIGHLLNNLGLVYTQLDQLAEAQHAYEQSVVHCRAAGDVPNRLLATVNSAGLWLARGEIDRADALCHAVVTEAHEVGHHRALGEAFRHLGVISRARGDMEHAKAHLDAAYENAIGREDLLLAAETAREQAELFEVMSKSRETLQALSRSHALFSRLRSRLRLADLQRRVNRLEDRFYLVVARWARTIESKDAYTHGHCERVADYASALARDIGLDEMTMFWFRIGALLHDVGKVVVPSEILNKPGRLTDEERMIMERHPAAGAELLSTIEFPWDILPMIRGHHERWDGRGYPDRLAGEAIPLSARIICVADVFDALTTDRPYRRGFSREQALEMMAADRGTAFEPALFDRFAALIGHSALYQEPLVAVAS
;
A
#
# COMPACT_ATOMS: atom_id res chain seq x y z
N MET A 1 28.49 -27.29 17.60
CA MET A 1 28.52 -28.47 16.73
C MET A 1 29.95 -29.00 16.70
N ASP A 2 30.13 -30.25 17.14
CA ASP A 2 31.43 -30.87 17.14
C ASP A 2 31.80 -31.20 15.68
N GLN A 3 32.69 -30.41 15.08
CA GLN A 3 33.16 -30.61 13.70
C GLN A 3 34.23 -31.72 13.61
N ASP A 4 34.46 -32.48 14.70
CA ASP A 4 35.56 -33.43 14.82
C ASP A 4 35.46 -34.67 13.90
N GLY A 5 34.30 -34.91 13.29
CA GLY A 5 34.13 -36.02 12.33
C GLY A 5 34.38 -35.66 10.86
N LEU A 6 34.40 -34.36 10.48
CA LEU A 6 34.51 -33.94 9.09
C LEU A 6 35.97 -33.94 8.59
N SER A 7 36.14 -34.24 7.31
CA SER A 7 37.47 -34.14 6.70
C SER A 7 37.99 -32.69 6.75
N PRO A 8 39.33 -32.49 6.88
CA PRO A 8 39.92 -31.14 6.89
C PRO A 8 39.56 -30.29 5.69
N ALA A 9 39.35 -30.90 4.52
CA ALA A 9 38.98 -30.24 3.29
C ALA A 9 37.54 -29.68 3.37
N ILE A 10 36.58 -30.46 3.88
CA ILE A 10 35.16 -30.04 4.06
C ILE A 10 35.09 -28.92 5.08
N ARG A 11 35.76 -29.06 6.22
CA ARG A 11 35.82 -28.05 7.29
C ARG A 11 36.31 -26.70 6.74
N ARG A 12 37.41 -26.73 5.97
CA ARG A 12 37.96 -25.53 5.33
C ARG A 12 36.98 -24.87 4.36
N LEU A 13 36.26 -25.65 3.55
CA LEU A 13 35.26 -25.13 2.63
C LEU A 13 34.09 -24.45 3.37
N ILE A 14 33.64 -25.03 4.48
CA ILE A 14 32.60 -24.42 5.33
C ILE A 14 33.10 -23.09 5.91
N GLU A 15 34.31 -23.03 6.45
CA GLU A 15 34.90 -21.80 6.99
C GLU A 15 35.12 -20.74 5.91
N GLU A 16 35.51 -21.12 4.69
CA GLU A 16 35.62 -20.21 3.56
C GLU A 16 34.23 -19.67 3.15
N ALA A 17 33.22 -20.54 3.12
CA ALA A 17 31.83 -20.14 2.83
C ALA A 17 31.31 -19.16 3.87
N GLU A 18 31.48 -19.44 5.17
CA GLU A 18 31.04 -18.54 6.25
C GLU A 18 31.75 -17.18 6.24
N ARG A 19 33.03 -17.15 5.82
CA ARG A 19 33.78 -15.90 5.64
C ARG A 19 33.24 -15.09 4.46
N ALA A 20 32.97 -15.75 3.32
CA ALA A 20 32.39 -15.12 2.15
C ALA A 20 30.99 -14.57 2.44
N ASP A 21 30.16 -15.33 3.18
CA ASP A 21 28.81 -14.93 3.58
C ASP A 21 28.82 -13.67 4.47
N ARG A 22 29.69 -13.66 5.50
CA ARG A 22 29.92 -12.47 6.34
C ARG A 22 30.43 -11.25 5.58
N ALA A 23 31.12 -11.46 4.46
CA ALA A 23 31.60 -10.40 3.56
C ALA A 23 30.54 -9.97 2.51
N GLY A 24 29.32 -10.53 2.55
CA GLY A 24 28.25 -10.25 1.58
C GLY A 24 28.46 -10.89 0.20
N GLN A 25 29.45 -11.77 0.06
CA GLN A 25 29.79 -12.48 -1.18
C GLN A 25 28.99 -13.79 -1.30
N ARG A 26 27.66 -13.67 -1.33
CA ARG A 26 26.72 -14.79 -1.20
C ARG A 26 26.88 -15.87 -2.27
N GLU A 27 27.10 -15.51 -3.53
CA GLU A 27 27.32 -16.49 -4.61
C GLU A 27 28.58 -17.32 -4.37
N ILE A 28 29.65 -16.69 -3.88
CA ILE A 28 30.90 -17.39 -3.53
C ILE A 28 30.65 -18.33 -2.35
N ALA A 29 29.92 -17.89 -1.34
CA ALA A 29 29.55 -18.71 -0.19
C ALA A 29 28.74 -19.94 -0.62
N ARG A 30 27.69 -19.77 -1.45
CA ARG A 30 26.91 -20.89 -1.99
C ARG A 30 27.77 -21.91 -2.74
N ARG A 31 28.61 -21.48 -3.67
CA ARG A 31 29.48 -22.38 -4.40
C ARG A 31 30.42 -23.19 -3.48
N ARG A 32 30.92 -22.59 -2.40
CA ARG A 32 31.72 -23.28 -1.40
C ARG A 32 30.90 -24.30 -0.60
N TYR A 33 29.71 -23.96 -0.20
CA TYR A 33 28.77 -24.87 0.46
C TYR A 33 28.37 -26.05 -0.44
N GLU A 34 28.08 -25.81 -1.72
CA GLU A 34 27.79 -26.86 -2.71
C GLU A 34 28.96 -27.81 -2.91
N THR A 35 30.19 -27.27 -2.98
CA THR A 35 31.39 -28.08 -3.07
C THR A 35 31.58 -28.93 -1.80
N ALA A 36 31.30 -28.36 -0.63
CA ALA A 36 31.36 -29.11 0.62
C ALA A 36 30.32 -30.24 0.65
N LEU A 37 29.05 -29.97 0.23
CA LEU A 37 27.99 -30.98 0.09
C LEU A 37 28.40 -32.13 -0.83
N TYR A 38 29.00 -31.83 -1.99
CA TYR A 38 29.46 -32.85 -2.93
C TYR A 38 30.55 -33.79 -2.35
N LEU A 39 31.35 -33.29 -1.41
CA LEU A 39 32.42 -34.05 -0.77
C LEU A 39 31.97 -34.84 0.47
N LEU A 40 30.73 -34.61 0.97
CA LEU A 40 30.17 -35.36 2.09
C LEU A 40 29.94 -36.83 1.73
N ARG A 41 30.09 -37.72 2.72
CA ARG A 41 29.79 -39.15 2.59
C ARG A 41 28.43 -39.42 3.26
N ASP A 42 27.84 -40.58 2.98
CA ASP A 42 26.52 -41.00 3.51
C ASP A 42 26.43 -40.97 5.04
N ARG A 43 27.56 -40.98 5.76
CA ARG A 43 27.61 -40.92 7.23
C ARG A 43 27.59 -39.49 7.80
N ASP A 44 27.69 -38.47 6.96
CA ASP A 44 27.83 -37.07 7.37
C ASP A 44 26.48 -36.30 7.29
N GLY A 45 25.38 -37.02 7.47
CA GLY A 45 24.01 -36.48 7.30
C GLY A 45 23.74 -35.20 8.12
N LEU A 46 24.26 -35.12 9.35
CA LEU A 46 24.11 -33.90 10.19
C LEU A 46 24.77 -32.67 9.54
N ALA A 47 25.96 -32.85 8.97
CA ALA A 47 26.64 -31.77 8.27
C ALA A 47 25.90 -31.37 6.98
N ALA A 48 25.32 -32.34 6.27
CA ALA A 48 24.54 -32.07 5.08
C ALA A 48 23.29 -31.19 5.41
N SER A 49 22.53 -31.54 6.43
CA SER A 49 21.37 -30.73 6.86
C SER A 49 21.79 -29.31 7.24
N LEU A 50 22.87 -29.13 7.99
CA LEU A 50 23.39 -27.81 8.34
C LEU A 50 23.78 -26.98 7.11
N ILE A 51 24.54 -27.59 6.18
CA ILE A 51 24.99 -26.87 4.98
C ILE A 51 23.81 -26.49 4.09
N LEU A 52 22.85 -27.39 3.88
CA LEU A 52 21.63 -27.12 3.11
C LEU A 52 20.84 -25.94 3.72
N ARG A 53 20.72 -25.87 5.04
CA ARG A 53 20.07 -24.73 5.73
C ARG A 53 20.86 -23.42 5.54
N ARG A 54 22.20 -23.45 5.49
CA ARG A 54 23.04 -22.27 5.20
C ARG A 54 22.86 -21.80 3.75
N VAL A 55 22.82 -22.73 2.80
CA VAL A 55 22.53 -22.42 1.39
C VAL A 55 21.13 -21.80 1.26
N ALA A 56 20.14 -22.39 1.90
CA ALA A 56 18.77 -21.86 1.92
C ALA A 56 18.71 -20.44 2.49
N HIS A 57 19.41 -20.17 3.59
CA HIS A 57 19.48 -18.82 4.17
C HIS A 57 20.07 -17.80 3.19
N SER A 58 21.13 -18.18 2.48
CA SER A 58 21.72 -17.32 1.44
C SER A 58 20.77 -17.06 0.27
N TYR A 59 19.93 -18.03 -0.12
CA TYR A 59 18.86 -17.83 -1.11
C TYR A 59 17.75 -16.93 -0.58
N ILE A 60 17.35 -17.08 0.69
CA ILE A 60 16.36 -16.20 1.35
C ILE A 60 16.82 -14.75 1.32
N ASP A 61 18.10 -14.51 1.66
CA ASP A 61 18.70 -13.17 1.67
C ASP A 61 18.76 -12.52 0.27
N ASP A 62 18.84 -13.34 -0.79
CA ASP A 62 18.80 -12.89 -2.18
C ASP A 62 17.35 -12.83 -2.74
N GLY A 63 16.34 -13.11 -1.93
CA GLY A 63 14.93 -13.11 -2.35
C GLY A 63 14.54 -14.30 -3.25
N GLN A 64 15.41 -15.30 -3.40
CA GLN A 64 15.17 -16.50 -4.21
C GLN A 64 14.48 -17.58 -3.38
N LEU A 65 13.17 -17.42 -3.18
CA LEU A 65 12.39 -18.19 -2.20
C LEU A 65 12.13 -19.65 -2.64
N ASP A 66 12.02 -19.92 -3.95
CA ASP A 66 11.82 -21.29 -4.44
C ASP A 66 13.06 -22.17 -4.26
N PRO A 67 14.27 -21.76 -4.69
CA PRO A 67 15.49 -22.51 -4.41
C PRO A 67 15.77 -22.66 -2.91
N ALA A 68 15.39 -21.68 -2.09
CA ALA A 68 15.51 -21.79 -0.64
C ALA A 68 14.65 -22.92 -0.09
N LEU A 69 13.39 -23.03 -0.54
CA LEU A 69 12.46 -24.07 -0.10
C LEU A 69 12.96 -25.45 -0.51
N ASP A 70 13.43 -25.64 -1.76
CA ASP A 70 14.01 -26.90 -2.22
C ASP A 70 15.17 -27.37 -1.33
N CYS A 71 16.06 -26.44 -0.97
CA CYS A 71 17.16 -26.72 -0.06
C CYS A 71 16.69 -27.09 1.35
N LEU A 72 15.62 -26.47 1.84
CA LEU A 72 15.07 -26.73 3.19
C LEU A 72 14.32 -28.07 3.23
N GLU A 73 13.58 -28.43 2.19
CA GLU A 73 12.95 -29.75 2.05
C GLU A 73 14.02 -30.86 2.05
N ALA A 74 15.11 -30.66 1.31
CA ALA A 74 16.23 -31.59 1.34
C ALA A 74 16.88 -31.66 2.74
N ALA A 75 17.07 -30.52 3.42
CA ALA A 75 17.62 -30.47 4.77
C ALA A 75 16.73 -31.19 5.77
N LEU A 76 15.41 -31.02 5.65
CA LEU A 76 14.41 -31.69 6.47
C LEU A 76 14.43 -33.20 6.28
N GLY A 77 14.43 -33.67 5.04
CA GLY A 77 14.49 -35.11 4.72
C GLY A 77 15.76 -35.77 5.27
N VAL A 78 16.91 -35.08 5.18
CA VAL A 78 18.17 -35.57 5.77
C VAL A 78 18.08 -35.61 7.31
N ALA A 79 17.51 -34.58 7.95
CA ALA A 79 17.36 -34.50 9.41
C ALA A 79 16.41 -35.60 9.94
N GLU A 80 15.33 -35.87 9.27
CA GLU A 80 14.37 -36.93 9.58
C GLU A 80 15.00 -38.32 9.45
N ALA A 81 15.71 -38.58 8.35
CA ALA A 81 16.39 -39.85 8.12
C ALA A 81 17.43 -40.15 9.21
N ASN A 82 18.05 -39.11 9.79
CA ASN A 82 19.02 -39.24 10.88
C ASN A 82 18.39 -39.10 12.27
N SER A 83 17.06 -38.96 12.38
CA SER A 83 16.30 -38.78 13.63
C SER A 83 16.78 -37.61 14.49
N THR A 84 17.26 -36.53 13.87
CA THR A 84 17.83 -35.36 14.57
C THR A 84 16.75 -34.28 14.76
N ARG A 85 16.03 -34.35 15.89
CA ARG A 85 14.97 -33.39 16.23
C ARG A 85 15.39 -31.91 16.22
N PRO A 86 16.60 -31.52 16.71
CA PRO A 86 17.03 -30.13 16.60
C PRO A 86 17.14 -29.63 15.15
N ASP A 87 17.72 -30.44 14.24
CA ASP A 87 17.87 -30.05 12.84
C ASP A 87 16.51 -29.98 12.12
N VAL A 88 15.58 -30.89 12.45
CA VAL A 88 14.18 -30.79 11.98
C VAL A 88 13.57 -29.46 12.43
N ALA A 89 13.72 -29.07 13.70
CA ALA A 89 13.18 -27.82 14.21
C ALA A 89 13.78 -26.59 13.51
N HIS A 90 15.09 -26.58 13.28
CA HIS A 90 15.75 -25.50 12.55
C HIS A 90 15.29 -25.41 11.09
N ALA A 91 15.20 -26.54 10.37
CA ALA A 91 14.74 -26.56 8.99
C ALA A 91 13.27 -26.06 8.88
N THR A 92 12.40 -26.56 9.75
CA THR A 92 10.98 -26.17 9.79
C THR A 92 10.81 -24.69 10.12
N ASN A 93 11.60 -24.14 11.05
CA ASN A 93 11.58 -22.69 11.33
C ASN A 93 11.97 -21.87 10.11
N LEU A 94 13.00 -22.28 9.37
CA LEU A 94 13.41 -21.57 8.12
C LEU A 94 12.37 -21.72 7.00
N MET A 95 11.70 -22.88 6.89
CA MET A 95 10.56 -23.02 5.95
C MET A 95 9.43 -22.06 6.32
N GLY A 96 9.12 -21.92 7.63
CA GLY A 96 8.20 -20.92 8.12
C GLY A 96 8.60 -19.50 7.69
N ASN A 97 9.89 -19.16 7.74
CA ASN A 97 10.39 -17.86 7.27
C ASN A 97 10.17 -17.67 5.76
N VAL A 98 10.36 -18.72 4.94
CA VAL A 98 10.09 -18.64 3.50
C VAL A 98 8.60 -18.38 3.24
N HIS A 99 7.71 -19.11 3.90
CA HIS A 99 6.26 -18.88 3.77
C HIS A 99 5.85 -17.50 4.28
N LEU A 100 6.44 -17.03 5.38
CA LEU A 100 6.23 -15.67 5.88
C LEU A 100 6.61 -14.61 4.84
N LEU A 101 7.78 -14.77 4.19
CA LEU A 101 8.23 -13.84 3.14
C LEU A 101 7.37 -13.89 1.88
N ARG A 102 6.70 -15.02 1.60
CA ARG A 102 5.69 -15.15 0.55
C ARG A 102 4.34 -14.56 0.95
N GLY A 103 4.14 -14.19 2.23
CA GLY A 103 2.84 -13.75 2.76
C GLY A 103 1.86 -14.91 3.02
N GLU A 104 2.34 -16.12 3.08
CA GLU A 104 1.55 -17.35 3.27
C GLU A 104 1.47 -17.69 4.79
N PHE A 105 0.77 -16.82 5.55
CA PHE A 105 0.73 -16.89 7.02
C PHE A 105 0.11 -18.17 7.55
N GLU A 106 -0.91 -18.69 6.86
CA GLU A 106 -1.60 -19.94 7.20
C GLU A 106 -0.69 -21.16 7.07
N ALA A 107 0.35 -21.08 6.22
CA ALA A 107 1.37 -22.13 6.10
C ALA A 107 2.53 -21.91 7.08
N ALA A 108 2.92 -20.66 7.34
CA ALA A 108 4.03 -20.32 8.23
C ALA A 108 3.74 -20.66 9.70
N GLU A 109 2.53 -20.33 10.19
CA GLU A 109 2.18 -20.46 11.62
C GLU A 109 2.25 -21.92 12.13
N PRO A 110 1.69 -22.94 11.46
CA PRO A 110 1.85 -24.34 11.86
C PRO A 110 3.31 -24.81 11.89
N MET A 111 4.14 -24.33 10.92
CA MET A 111 5.57 -24.66 10.90
C MET A 111 6.29 -24.11 12.11
N TYR A 112 6.05 -22.85 12.45
CA TYR A 112 6.61 -22.27 13.68
C TYR A 112 6.10 -22.99 14.93
N GLY A 113 4.79 -23.34 15.00
CA GLY A 113 4.24 -24.11 16.11
C GLY A 113 4.94 -25.46 16.30
N TYR A 114 5.19 -26.18 15.21
CA TYR A 114 5.92 -27.45 15.22
C TYR A 114 7.39 -27.27 15.62
N ALA A 115 8.07 -26.28 15.05
CA ALA A 115 9.46 -25.94 15.40
C ALA A 115 9.59 -25.56 16.89
N LEU A 116 8.61 -24.80 17.43
CA LEU A 116 8.58 -24.42 18.85
C LEU A 116 8.44 -25.64 19.78
N ALA A 117 7.52 -26.56 19.43
CA ALA A 117 7.34 -27.78 20.19
C ALA A 117 8.61 -28.64 20.24
N LEU A 118 9.30 -28.76 19.11
CA LEU A 118 10.56 -29.49 19.02
C LEU A 118 11.69 -28.77 19.79
N ALA A 119 11.82 -27.45 19.66
CA ALA A 119 12.84 -26.66 20.36
C ALA A 119 12.69 -26.82 21.89
N LYS A 120 11.45 -26.75 22.42
CA LYS A 120 11.16 -27.01 23.84
C LYS A 120 11.51 -28.44 24.26
N ALA A 121 11.15 -29.42 23.44
CA ALA A 121 11.41 -30.84 23.76
C ALA A 121 12.91 -31.20 23.75
N THR A 122 13.72 -30.45 22.98
CA THR A 122 15.16 -30.69 22.85
C THR A 122 16.02 -29.76 23.70
N GLY A 123 15.41 -28.75 24.33
CA GLY A 123 16.12 -27.75 25.15
C GLY A 123 16.90 -26.73 24.34
N GLU A 124 16.56 -26.56 23.06
CA GLU A 124 17.17 -25.57 22.16
C GLU A 124 16.65 -24.15 22.43
N THR A 125 17.05 -23.56 23.58
CA THR A 125 16.52 -22.28 24.06
C THR A 125 16.72 -21.11 23.10
N ALA A 126 17.82 -21.07 22.36
CA ALA A 126 18.06 -20.03 21.36
C ALA A 126 17.08 -20.12 20.17
N LEU A 127 16.78 -21.35 19.72
CA LEU A 127 15.78 -21.59 18.69
C LEU A 127 14.38 -21.29 19.20
N GLU A 128 14.05 -21.68 20.44
CA GLU A 128 12.77 -21.35 21.07
C GLU A 128 12.51 -19.84 21.07
N ALA A 129 13.49 -19.03 21.48
CA ALA A 129 13.39 -17.57 21.44
C ALA A 129 13.17 -17.04 20.03
N MET A 130 13.90 -17.57 19.04
CA MET A 130 13.78 -17.16 17.63
C MET A 130 12.40 -17.49 17.07
N VAL A 131 11.88 -18.70 17.33
CA VAL A 131 10.56 -19.11 16.84
C VAL A 131 9.45 -18.28 17.48
N LEU A 132 9.54 -17.98 18.79
CA LEU A 132 8.60 -17.09 19.47
C LEU A 132 8.63 -15.68 18.86
N GLN A 133 9.81 -15.16 18.53
CA GLN A 133 9.91 -13.88 17.81
C GLN A 133 9.17 -13.94 16.46
N ASN A 134 9.36 -15.00 15.68
CA ASN A 134 8.70 -15.16 14.38
C ASN A 134 7.17 -15.28 14.53
N LEU A 135 6.67 -16.01 15.53
CA LEU A 135 5.24 -16.06 15.86
C LEU A 135 4.69 -14.69 16.25
N GLY A 136 5.45 -13.89 17.00
CA GLY A 136 5.10 -12.51 17.31
C GLY A 136 4.99 -11.63 16.05
N VAL A 137 5.89 -11.83 15.07
CA VAL A 137 5.81 -11.13 13.76
C VAL A 137 4.55 -11.55 13.00
N VAL A 138 4.26 -12.86 12.92
CA VAL A 138 3.03 -13.37 12.26
C VAL A 138 1.78 -12.80 12.93
N ALA A 139 1.70 -12.83 14.26
CA ALA A 139 0.57 -12.29 15.01
C ALA A 139 0.39 -10.78 14.75
N SER A 140 1.48 -10.00 14.77
CA SER A 140 1.44 -8.57 14.44
C SER A 140 0.95 -8.33 13.00
N MET A 141 1.40 -9.13 12.04
CA MET A 141 0.95 -9.03 10.66
C MET A 141 -0.52 -9.39 10.47
N ARG A 142 -1.06 -10.27 11.30
CA ARG A 142 -2.49 -10.66 11.32
C ARG A 142 -3.36 -9.69 12.13
N ASP A 143 -2.77 -8.65 12.70
CA ASP A 143 -3.42 -7.67 13.57
C ASP A 143 -3.83 -8.23 14.95
N ASP A 144 -3.32 -9.39 15.32
CA ASP A 144 -3.43 -9.90 16.68
C ASP A 144 -2.30 -9.32 17.54
N LEU A 145 -2.46 -8.04 17.87
CA LEU A 145 -1.44 -7.29 18.58
C LEU A 145 -1.23 -7.79 20.00
N SER A 146 -2.27 -8.38 20.63
CA SER A 146 -2.15 -8.98 21.97
C SER A 146 -1.27 -10.22 21.94
N ALA A 147 -1.53 -11.15 21.03
CA ALA A 147 -0.70 -12.34 20.85
C ALA A 147 0.74 -11.97 20.44
N ALA A 148 0.93 -10.92 19.64
CA ALA A 148 2.25 -10.42 19.28
C ALA A 148 3.05 -9.98 20.52
N VAL A 149 2.44 -9.19 21.42
CA VAL A 149 3.05 -8.77 22.70
C VAL A 149 3.43 -9.97 23.56
N ASP A 150 2.53 -10.96 23.67
CA ASP A 150 2.78 -12.17 24.47
C ASP A 150 3.97 -12.97 23.91
N HIS A 151 4.01 -13.19 22.61
CA HIS A 151 5.10 -13.92 21.97
C HIS A 151 6.44 -13.20 22.07
N PHE A 152 6.46 -11.87 21.82
CA PHE A 152 7.70 -11.09 21.95
C PHE A 152 8.20 -11.05 23.40
N ASN A 153 7.31 -10.92 24.39
CA ASN A 153 7.70 -10.94 25.80
C ASN A 153 8.22 -12.32 26.24
N ALA A 154 7.61 -13.41 25.76
CA ALA A 154 8.11 -14.76 26.03
C ALA A 154 9.52 -14.96 25.45
N SER A 155 9.74 -14.54 24.20
CA SER A 155 11.06 -14.55 23.57
C SER A 155 12.08 -13.69 24.35
N LEU A 156 11.69 -12.48 24.75
CA LEU A 156 12.52 -11.54 25.51
C LEU A 156 12.95 -12.13 26.88
N ALA A 157 12.05 -12.83 27.56
CA ALA A 157 12.37 -13.49 28.81
C ALA A 157 13.46 -14.55 28.65
N ILE A 158 13.39 -15.35 27.58
CA ILE A 158 14.40 -16.36 27.27
C ILE A 158 15.73 -15.68 26.91
N CYS A 159 15.72 -14.65 26.05
CA CYS A 159 16.93 -13.94 25.65
C CYS A 159 17.64 -13.31 26.86
N ARG A 160 16.91 -12.75 27.83
CA ARG A 160 17.47 -12.20 29.07
C ARG A 160 18.08 -13.29 29.95
N ALA A 161 17.43 -14.44 30.06
CA ALA A 161 17.93 -15.56 30.86
C ALA A 161 19.18 -16.22 30.27
N THR A 162 19.35 -16.17 28.96
CA THR A 162 20.45 -16.83 28.23
C THR A 162 21.56 -15.87 27.77
N GLY A 163 21.43 -14.55 28.02
CA GLY A 163 22.43 -13.55 27.63
C GLY A 163 22.51 -13.30 26.13
N LEU A 164 21.42 -13.44 25.40
CA LEU A 164 21.33 -13.18 23.95
C LEU A 164 21.09 -11.68 23.66
N ASP A 165 22.04 -10.82 24.05
CA ASP A 165 21.89 -9.36 24.06
C ASP A 165 21.50 -8.76 22.71
N ARG A 166 22.01 -9.29 21.60
CA ARG A 166 21.68 -8.80 20.26
C ARG A 166 20.19 -8.96 19.93
N GLN A 167 19.61 -10.11 20.29
CA GLN A 167 18.19 -10.41 20.08
C GLN A 167 17.30 -9.54 20.95
N ILE A 168 17.75 -9.14 22.15
CA ILE A 168 16.99 -8.26 23.05
C ILE A 168 16.69 -6.92 22.36
N GLY A 169 17.68 -6.31 21.70
CA GLY A 169 17.49 -5.06 20.97
C GLY A 169 16.43 -5.15 19.88
N HIS A 170 16.45 -6.22 19.11
CA HIS A 170 15.45 -6.51 18.06
C HIS A 170 14.03 -6.68 18.62
N LEU A 171 13.88 -7.50 19.65
CA LEU A 171 12.59 -7.78 20.29
C LEU A 171 11.98 -6.50 20.88
N LEU A 172 12.79 -5.68 21.52
CA LEU A 172 12.35 -4.41 22.08
C LEU A 172 11.91 -3.41 21.02
N ASN A 173 12.58 -3.38 19.86
CA ASN A 173 12.12 -2.59 18.72
C ASN A 173 10.77 -3.08 18.17
N ASN A 174 10.58 -4.38 18.04
CA ASN A 174 9.32 -4.96 17.60
C ASN A 174 8.19 -4.71 18.60
N LEU A 175 8.46 -4.84 19.90
CA LEU A 175 7.51 -4.45 20.96
C LEU A 175 7.14 -2.97 20.87
N GLY A 176 8.12 -2.09 20.63
CA GLY A 176 7.88 -0.66 20.44
C GLY A 176 6.93 -0.38 19.27
N LEU A 177 7.09 -1.09 18.15
CA LEU A 177 6.18 -0.97 17.00
C LEU A 177 4.76 -1.44 17.35
N VAL A 178 4.61 -2.57 18.03
CA VAL A 178 3.30 -3.09 18.44
C VAL A 178 2.64 -2.18 19.47
N TYR A 179 3.37 -1.68 20.48
CA TYR A 179 2.83 -0.72 21.45
C TYR A 179 2.41 0.60 20.78
N THR A 180 3.13 1.05 19.76
CA THR A 180 2.72 2.23 18.98
C THR A 180 1.38 1.99 18.26
N GLN A 181 1.17 0.79 17.70
CA GLN A 181 -0.10 0.42 17.06
C GLN A 181 -1.26 0.29 18.07
N LEU A 182 -0.97 -0.10 19.31
CA LEU A 182 -1.93 -0.18 20.42
C LEU A 182 -2.21 1.18 21.09
N ASP A 183 -1.60 2.25 20.60
CA ASP A 183 -1.63 3.60 21.22
C ASP A 183 -1.07 3.64 22.66
N GLN A 184 -0.24 2.65 23.01
CA GLN A 184 0.46 2.55 24.29
C GLN A 184 1.80 3.30 24.19
N LEU A 185 1.73 4.64 24.10
CA LEU A 185 2.88 5.47 23.76
C LEU A 185 3.98 5.48 24.80
N ALA A 186 3.66 5.25 26.09
CA ALA A 186 4.66 5.19 27.17
C ALA A 186 5.47 3.89 27.09
N GLU A 187 4.80 2.76 26.87
CA GLU A 187 5.40 1.45 26.69
C GLU A 187 6.25 1.41 25.41
N ALA A 188 5.75 2.02 24.31
CA ALA A 188 6.47 2.14 23.05
C ALA A 188 7.78 2.92 23.24
N GLN A 189 7.72 4.08 23.94
CA GLN A 189 8.89 4.88 24.24
C GLN A 189 9.93 4.07 25.01
N HIS A 190 9.50 3.44 26.10
CA HIS A 190 10.40 2.63 26.94
C HIS A 190 11.05 1.50 26.13
N ALA A 191 10.28 0.82 25.29
CA ALA A 191 10.78 -0.27 24.45
C ALA A 191 11.84 0.22 23.45
N TYR A 192 11.60 1.33 22.76
CA TYR A 192 12.59 1.89 21.83
C TYR A 192 13.86 2.38 22.54
N GLU A 193 13.72 3.07 23.67
CA GLU A 193 14.87 3.53 24.45
C GLU A 193 15.75 2.35 24.92
N GLN A 194 15.14 1.29 25.42
CA GLN A 194 15.85 0.06 25.80
C GLN A 194 16.46 -0.64 24.58
N SER A 195 15.76 -0.69 23.44
CA SER A 195 16.29 -1.23 22.19
C SER A 195 17.59 -0.53 21.78
N VAL A 196 17.61 0.80 21.78
CA VAL A 196 18.80 1.60 21.44
C VAL A 196 19.97 1.30 22.40
N VAL A 197 19.71 1.13 23.69
CA VAL A 197 20.74 0.80 24.70
C VAL A 197 21.34 -0.58 24.43
N HIS A 198 20.51 -1.61 24.24
CA HIS A 198 20.97 -2.98 23.99
C HIS A 198 21.68 -3.11 22.64
N CYS A 199 21.15 -2.51 21.58
CA CYS A 199 21.82 -2.51 20.28
C CYS A 199 23.19 -1.83 20.33
N ARG A 200 23.32 -0.72 21.08
CA ARG A 200 24.61 -0.05 21.29
C ARG A 200 25.60 -0.94 22.04
N ALA A 201 25.19 -1.57 23.10
CA ALA A 201 26.02 -2.50 23.86
C ALA A 201 26.49 -3.70 23.03
N ALA A 202 25.63 -4.20 22.15
CA ALA A 202 25.92 -5.31 21.25
C ALA A 202 26.72 -4.91 19.98
N GLY A 203 26.98 -3.61 19.74
CA GLY A 203 27.57 -3.12 18.51
C GLY A 203 26.69 -3.29 17.26
N ASP A 204 25.38 -3.43 17.46
CA ASP A 204 24.39 -3.63 16.38
C ASP A 204 23.91 -2.27 15.85
N VAL A 205 24.73 -1.67 14.99
CA VAL A 205 24.45 -0.36 14.40
C VAL A 205 23.15 -0.36 13.56
N PRO A 206 22.89 -1.33 12.66
CA PRO A 206 21.70 -1.36 11.84
C PRO A 206 20.41 -1.27 12.67
N ASN A 207 20.27 -2.11 13.68
CA ASN A 207 19.05 -2.16 14.50
C ASN A 207 18.94 -0.98 15.46
N ARG A 208 20.05 -0.43 15.91
CA ARG A 208 20.06 0.81 16.68
C ARG A 208 19.51 1.98 15.85
N LEU A 209 19.91 2.10 14.59
CA LEU A 209 19.39 3.14 13.68
C LEU A 209 17.88 2.99 13.45
N LEU A 210 17.39 1.75 13.24
CA LEU A 210 15.96 1.48 13.08
C LEU A 210 15.18 1.84 14.36
N ALA A 211 15.66 1.44 15.53
CA ALA A 211 15.00 1.79 16.79
C ALA A 211 14.99 3.31 17.03
N THR A 212 16.07 3.99 16.66
CA THR A 212 16.17 5.46 16.80
C THR A 212 15.17 6.17 15.89
N VAL A 213 15.04 5.77 14.62
CA VAL A 213 14.10 6.39 13.68
C VAL A 213 12.65 6.07 14.02
N ASN A 214 12.36 4.87 14.51
CA ASN A 214 11.03 4.51 15.00
C ASN A 214 10.64 5.35 16.24
N SER A 215 11.61 5.59 17.15
CA SER A 215 11.43 6.53 18.27
C SER A 215 11.15 7.95 17.79
N ALA A 216 11.82 8.43 16.73
CA ALA A 216 11.52 9.75 16.15
C ALA A 216 10.07 9.83 15.65
N GLY A 217 9.55 8.77 15.01
CA GLY A 217 8.14 8.68 14.63
C GLY A 217 7.18 8.78 15.81
N LEU A 218 7.52 8.18 16.95
CA LEU A 218 6.75 8.31 18.18
C LEU A 218 6.73 9.75 18.71
N TRP A 219 7.87 10.45 18.68
CA TRP A 219 7.93 11.85 19.10
C TRP A 219 7.15 12.79 18.20
N LEU A 220 7.12 12.49 16.88
CA LEU A 220 6.25 13.20 15.94
C LEU A 220 4.77 13.02 16.29
N ALA A 221 4.33 11.80 16.60
CA ALA A 221 2.96 11.53 17.01
C ALA A 221 2.55 12.28 18.30
N ARG A 222 3.53 12.55 19.17
CA ARG A 222 3.34 13.36 20.39
C ARG A 222 3.44 14.87 20.17
N GLY A 223 3.79 15.32 18.97
CA GLY A 223 4.01 16.74 18.66
C GLY A 223 5.34 17.30 19.15
N GLU A 224 6.26 16.44 19.62
CA GLU A 224 7.61 16.85 20.05
C GLU A 224 8.56 16.94 18.85
N ILE A 225 8.28 17.91 17.98
CA ILE A 225 8.90 18.07 16.66
C ILE A 225 10.42 18.23 16.75
N ASP A 226 10.92 19.06 17.68
CA ASP A 226 12.36 19.34 17.77
C ASP A 226 13.17 18.12 18.23
N ARG A 227 12.59 17.29 19.07
CA ARG A 227 13.21 16.03 19.49
C ARG A 227 13.26 15.02 18.37
N ALA A 228 12.18 14.88 17.62
CA ALA A 228 12.12 14.03 16.43
C ALA A 228 13.13 14.48 15.37
N ASP A 229 13.25 15.78 15.14
CA ASP A 229 14.18 16.40 14.21
C ASP A 229 15.63 16.04 14.52
N ALA A 230 16.04 16.26 15.78
CA ALA A 230 17.39 15.93 16.23
C ALA A 230 17.73 14.44 16.03
N LEU A 231 16.79 13.54 16.33
CA LEU A 231 16.97 12.10 16.13
C LEU A 231 17.09 11.74 14.63
N CYS A 232 16.23 12.31 13.78
CA CYS A 232 16.29 12.06 12.35
C CYS A 232 17.61 12.53 11.73
N HIS A 233 18.10 13.72 12.08
CA HIS A 233 19.38 14.21 11.58
C HIS A 233 20.57 13.33 12.02
N ALA A 234 20.56 12.86 13.27
CA ALA A 234 21.57 11.91 13.75
C ALA A 234 21.54 10.59 12.97
N VAL A 235 20.33 10.08 12.68
CA VAL A 235 20.16 8.86 11.86
C VAL A 235 20.63 9.08 10.42
N VAL A 236 20.29 10.21 9.79
CA VAL A 236 20.73 10.53 8.41
C VAL A 236 22.25 10.50 8.32
N THR A 237 22.95 11.17 9.24
CA THR A 237 24.42 11.22 9.24
C THR A 237 25.01 9.82 9.33
N GLU A 238 24.63 9.06 10.33
CA GLU A 238 25.25 7.74 10.56
C GLU A 238 24.77 6.67 9.56
N ALA A 239 23.49 6.67 9.17
CA ALA A 239 22.98 5.74 8.18
C ALA A 239 23.63 5.92 6.80
N HIS A 240 23.99 7.16 6.45
CA HIS A 240 24.76 7.45 5.24
C HIS A 240 26.16 6.86 5.30
N GLU A 241 26.87 7.01 6.43
CA GLU A 241 28.23 6.47 6.63
C GLU A 241 28.28 4.94 6.56
N VAL A 242 27.29 4.27 7.15
CA VAL A 242 27.24 2.79 7.18
C VAL A 242 26.47 2.16 6.02
N GLY A 243 25.89 2.97 5.12
CA GLY A 243 25.11 2.48 3.99
C GLY A 243 23.76 1.86 4.37
N HIS A 244 23.15 2.27 5.49
CA HIS A 244 21.88 1.69 5.96
C HIS A 244 20.67 2.40 5.35
N HIS A 245 20.32 2.02 4.12
CA HIS A 245 19.33 2.71 3.27
C HIS A 245 17.92 2.78 3.87
N ARG A 246 17.45 1.74 4.57
CA ARG A 246 16.10 1.74 5.15
C ARG A 246 15.94 2.79 6.25
N ALA A 247 16.88 2.85 7.21
CA ALA A 247 16.84 3.86 8.24
C ALA A 247 16.99 5.28 7.65
N LEU A 248 17.81 5.43 6.60
CA LEU A 248 17.98 6.68 5.87
C LEU A 248 16.66 7.15 5.23
N GLY A 249 15.97 6.26 4.52
CA GLY A 249 14.70 6.56 3.87
C GLY A 249 13.60 6.94 4.88
N GLU A 250 13.48 6.19 5.99
CA GLU A 250 12.54 6.51 7.07
C GLU A 250 12.87 7.86 7.73
N ALA A 251 14.16 8.16 7.96
CA ALA A 251 14.57 9.44 8.52
C ALA A 251 14.21 10.60 7.59
N PHE A 252 14.45 10.47 6.29
CA PHE A 252 14.03 11.49 5.31
C PHE A 252 12.51 11.66 5.27
N ARG A 253 11.74 10.57 5.36
CA ARG A 253 10.27 10.64 5.42
C ARG A 253 9.81 11.46 6.64
N HIS A 254 10.38 11.18 7.82
CA HIS A 254 10.07 11.95 9.04
C HIS A 254 10.51 13.40 8.93
N LEU A 255 11.69 13.70 8.37
CA LEU A 255 12.15 15.09 8.13
C LEU A 255 11.21 15.84 7.18
N GLY A 256 10.64 15.16 6.19
CA GLY A 256 9.61 15.73 5.32
C GLY A 256 8.35 16.13 6.08
N VAL A 257 7.87 15.27 6.99
CA VAL A 257 6.74 15.57 7.88
C VAL A 257 7.05 16.73 8.82
N ILE A 258 8.25 16.76 9.40
CA ILE A 258 8.74 17.84 10.29
C ILE A 258 8.77 19.17 9.56
N SER A 259 9.39 19.21 8.36
CA SER A 259 9.47 20.42 7.56
C SER A 259 8.09 20.95 7.18
N ARG A 260 7.16 20.05 6.79
CA ARG A 260 5.74 20.41 6.54
C ARG A 260 5.09 21.03 7.77
N ALA A 261 5.27 20.44 8.95
CA ALA A 261 4.70 20.94 10.21
C ALA A 261 5.25 22.32 10.59
N ARG A 262 6.50 22.63 10.22
CA ARG A 262 7.13 23.95 10.40
C ARG A 262 6.75 24.96 9.31
N GLY A 263 5.99 24.57 8.30
CA GLY A 263 5.61 25.43 7.18
C GLY A 263 6.67 25.57 6.09
N ASP A 264 7.76 24.81 6.15
CA ASP A 264 8.82 24.80 5.15
C ASP A 264 8.51 23.76 4.06
N MET A 265 7.72 24.18 3.07
CA MET A 265 7.22 23.29 2.02
C MET A 265 8.30 22.86 1.02
N GLU A 266 9.36 23.66 0.83
CA GLU A 266 10.45 23.31 -0.08
C GLU A 266 11.32 22.19 0.50
N HIS A 267 11.76 22.31 1.74
CA HIS A 267 12.50 21.24 2.40
C HIS A 267 11.64 20.01 2.64
N ALA A 268 10.33 20.17 2.95
CA ALA A 268 9.41 19.04 3.05
C ALA A 268 9.37 18.23 1.76
N LYS A 269 9.25 18.92 0.61
CA LYS A 269 9.27 18.25 -0.70
C LYS A 269 10.60 17.55 -0.96
N ALA A 270 11.71 18.25 -0.74
CA ALA A 270 13.05 17.68 -0.99
C ALA A 270 13.30 16.42 -0.16
N HIS A 271 12.94 16.42 1.13
CA HIS A 271 13.09 15.27 2.01
C HIS A 271 12.18 14.10 1.59
N LEU A 272 10.90 14.37 1.26
CA LEU A 272 9.98 13.32 0.82
C LEU A 272 10.37 12.73 -0.55
N ASP A 273 10.89 13.54 -1.47
CA ASP A 273 11.39 13.05 -2.74
C ASP A 273 12.62 12.15 -2.53
N ALA A 274 13.57 12.54 -1.68
CA ALA A 274 14.72 11.72 -1.33
C ALA A 274 14.32 10.39 -0.65
N ALA A 275 13.32 10.41 0.23
CA ALA A 275 12.76 9.21 0.85
C ALA A 275 12.14 8.27 -0.19
N TYR A 276 11.35 8.82 -1.12
CA TYR A 276 10.68 8.06 -2.16
C TYR A 276 11.67 7.42 -3.15
N GLU A 277 12.65 8.19 -3.62
CA GLU A 277 13.71 7.69 -4.51
C GLU A 277 14.53 6.58 -3.85
N ASN A 278 14.89 6.77 -2.58
CA ASN A 278 15.59 5.74 -1.80
C ASN A 278 14.77 4.45 -1.71
N ALA A 279 13.48 4.56 -1.42
CA ALA A 279 12.58 3.41 -1.28
C ALA A 279 12.38 2.67 -2.62
N ILE A 280 12.12 3.38 -3.72
CA ILE A 280 11.94 2.79 -5.05
C ILE A 280 13.23 2.13 -5.53
N GLY A 281 14.37 2.78 -5.37
CA GLY A 281 15.68 2.24 -5.79
C GLY A 281 16.09 0.95 -5.06
N ARG A 282 15.38 0.60 -3.96
CA ARG A 282 15.62 -0.59 -3.14
C ARG A 282 14.44 -1.54 -3.07
N GLU A 283 13.39 -1.28 -3.85
CA GLU A 283 12.15 -2.05 -3.86
C GLU A 283 11.45 -2.13 -2.48
N ASP A 284 11.69 -1.18 -1.58
CA ASP A 284 10.95 -1.04 -0.33
C ASP A 284 9.58 -0.40 -0.62
N LEU A 285 8.66 -1.24 -1.11
CA LEU A 285 7.34 -0.81 -1.55
C LEU A 285 6.51 -0.21 -0.40
N LEU A 286 6.74 -0.64 0.85
CA LEU A 286 6.00 -0.11 2.00
C LEU A 286 6.43 1.32 2.30
N LEU A 287 7.73 1.56 2.40
CA LEU A 287 8.27 2.91 2.60
C LEU A 287 7.90 3.84 1.44
N ALA A 288 7.95 3.35 0.19
CA ALA A 288 7.53 4.11 -0.98
C ALA A 288 6.04 4.50 -0.91
N ALA A 289 5.16 3.57 -0.52
CA ALA A 289 3.71 3.81 -0.39
C ALA A 289 3.40 4.84 0.70
N GLU A 290 4.02 4.70 1.88
CA GLU A 290 3.87 5.65 2.99
C GLU A 290 4.42 7.04 2.62
N THR A 291 5.57 7.09 1.95
CA THR A 291 6.16 8.36 1.52
C THR A 291 5.28 9.05 0.48
N ALA A 292 4.74 8.32 -0.49
CA ALA A 292 3.79 8.87 -1.46
C ALA A 292 2.53 9.43 -0.79
N ARG A 293 2.05 8.80 0.29
CA ARG A 293 0.95 9.32 1.13
C ARG A 293 1.32 10.66 1.79
N GLU A 294 2.52 10.77 2.38
CA GLU A 294 3.00 12.03 2.95
C GLU A 294 3.21 13.12 1.89
N GLN A 295 3.65 12.75 0.67
CA GLN A 295 3.73 13.70 -0.45
C GLN A 295 2.33 14.23 -0.83
N ALA A 296 1.31 13.37 -0.82
CA ALA A 296 -0.06 13.82 -1.08
C ALA A 296 -0.54 14.83 -0.04
N GLU A 297 -0.23 14.61 1.25
CA GLU A 297 -0.54 15.55 2.32
C GLU A 297 0.18 16.90 2.14
N LEU A 298 1.44 16.86 1.73
CA LEU A 298 2.19 18.07 1.43
C LEU A 298 1.56 18.86 0.27
N PHE A 299 1.24 18.19 -0.84
CA PHE A 299 0.65 18.84 -2.00
C PHE A 299 -0.76 19.37 -1.73
N GLU A 300 -1.53 18.70 -0.85
CA GLU A 300 -2.83 19.19 -0.40
C GLU A 300 -2.70 20.51 0.36
N VAL A 301 -1.76 20.60 1.31
CA VAL A 301 -1.45 21.85 2.03
C VAL A 301 -1.01 22.96 1.08
N MET A 302 -0.25 22.61 0.02
CA MET A 302 0.17 23.56 -1.02
C MET A 302 -0.94 23.90 -2.02
N SER A 303 -2.15 23.35 -1.87
CA SER A 303 -3.29 23.50 -2.81
C SER A 303 -2.97 23.02 -4.25
N LYS A 304 -2.09 22.04 -4.41
CA LYS A 304 -1.68 21.44 -5.68
C LYS A 304 -2.49 20.16 -5.96
N SER A 305 -3.76 20.34 -6.36
CA SER A 305 -4.72 19.22 -6.50
C SER A 305 -4.24 18.09 -7.43
N ARG A 306 -3.61 18.44 -8.56
CA ARG A 306 -3.11 17.44 -9.52
C ARG A 306 -1.99 16.60 -8.92
N GLU A 307 -0.99 17.23 -8.31
CA GLU A 307 0.12 16.55 -7.65
C GLU A 307 -0.36 15.72 -6.46
N THR A 308 -1.39 16.19 -5.74
CA THR A 308 -2.06 15.43 -4.68
C THR A 308 -2.63 14.13 -5.23
N LEU A 309 -3.40 14.19 -6.33
CA LEU A 309 -3.99 13.00 -6.95
C LEU A 309 -2.93 12.05 -7.50
N GLN A 310 -1.85 12.56 -8.10
CA GLN A 310 -0.73 11.73 -8.55
C GLN A 310 -0.07 10.97 -7.39
N ALA A 311 0.17 11.66 -6.28
CA ALA A 311 0.78 11.04 -5.11
C ALA A 311 -0.14 10.00 -4.45
N LEU A 312 -1.45 10.29 -4.35
CA LEU A 312 -2.46 9.34 -3.86
C LEU A 312 -2.56 8.10 -4.77
N SER A 313 -2.59 8.28 -6.10
CA SER A 313 -2.62 7.16 -7.05
C SER A 313 -1.39 6.26 -6.92
N ARG A 314 -0.19 6.85 -6.80
CA ARG A 314 1.05 6.08 -6.56
C ARG A 314 1.00 5.30 -5.25
N SER A 315 0.56 5.95 -4.18
CA SER A 315 0.42 5.30 -2.87
C SER A 315 -0.57 4.13 -2.94
N HIS A 316 -1.73 4.33 -3.56
CA HIS A 316 -2.75 3.29 -3.74
C HIS A 316 -2.22 2.11 -4.56
N ALA A 317 -1.55 2.36 -5.68
CA ALA A 317 -0.98 1.31 -6.53
C ALA A 317 0.06 0.47 -5.76
N LEU A 318 0.92 1.12 -4.97
CA LEU A 318 1.94 0.45 -4.17
C LEU A 318 1.32 -0.38 -3.03
N PHE A 319 0.35 0.16 -2.28
CA PHE A 319 -0.36 -0.59 -1.24
C PHE A 319 -1.16 -1.76 -1.83
N SER A 320 -1.82 -1.58 -2.97
CA SER A 320 -2.55 -2.66 -3.65
C SER A 320 -1.61 -3.78 -4.11
N ARG A 321 -0.43 -3.42 -4.62
CA ARG A 321 0.62 -4.40 -4.97
C ARG A 321 1.13 -5.15 -3.74
N LEU A 322 1.34 -4.47 -2.62
CA LEU A 322 1.70 -5.11 -1.35
C LEU A 322 0.59 -6.04 -0.85
N ARG A 323 -0.68 -5.61 -0.89
CA ARG A 323 -1.83 -6.41 -0.49
C ARG A 323 -1.95 -7.70 -1.30
N SER A 324 -1.76 -7.64 -2.62
CA SER A 324 -1.81 -8.82 -3.47
C SER A 324 -0.69 -9.84 -3.17
N ARG A 325 0.46 -9.36 -2.69
CA ARG A 325 1.60 -10.20 -2.31
C ARG A 325 1.51 -10.76 -0.90
N LEU A 326 1.07 -9.94 0.07
CA LEU A 326 1.23 -10.23 1.49
C LEU A 326 -0.09 -10.53 2.24
N ARG A 327 -1.26 -10.39 1.61
CA ARG A 327 -2.61 -10.63 2.20
C ARG A 327 -2.79 -10.11 3.64
N LEU A 328 -2.15 -8.99 3.98
CA LEU A 328 -2.18 -8.40 5.33
C LEU A 328 -3.49 -7.65 5.57
N ALA A 329 -4.15 -7.93 6.69
CA ALA A 329 -5.38 -7.21 7.10
C ALA A 329 -5.13 -5.71 7.29
N ASP A 330 -3.97 -5.32 7.81
CA ASP A 330 -3.58 -3.91 7.96
C ASP A 330 -3.45 -3.19 6.61
N LEU A 331 -2.94 -3.86 5.58
CA LEU A 331 -2.86 -3.26 4.23
C LEU A 331 -4.24 -2.96 3.65
N GLN A 332 -5.26 -3.80 3.91
CA GLN A 332 -6.63 -3.51 3.50
C GLN A 332 -7.15 -2.25 4.17
N ARG A 333 -6.95 -2.09 5.49
CA ARG A 333 -7.34 -0.87 6.21
C ARG A 333 -6.60 0.37 5.71
N ARG A 334 -5.32 0.23 5.33
CA ARG A 334 -4.54 1.34 4.74
C ARG A 334 -5.08 1.74 3.37
N VAL A 335 -5.42 0.75 2.53
CA VAL A 335 -6.06 1.00 1.22
C VAL A 335 -7.39 1.70 1.41
N ASN A 336 -8.28 1.19 2.27
CA ASN A 336 -9.60 1.78 2.51
C ASN A 336 -9.49 3.23 3.00
N ARG A 337 -8.62 3.52 3.98
CA ARG A 337 -8.38 4.90 4.44
C ARG A 337 -7.85 5.82 3.33
N LEU A 338 -7.03 5.28 2.44
CA LEU A 338 -6.51 6.02 1.31
C LEU A 338 -7.60 6.30 0.27
N GLU A 339 -8.48 5.34 0.02
CA GLU A 339 -9.64 5.50 -0.85
C GLU A 339 -10.61 6.55 -0.32
N ASP A 340 -10.92 6.52 0.98
CA ASP A 340 -11.75 7.55 1.63
C ASP A 340 -11.12 8.94 1.45
N ARG A 341 -9.82 9.05 1.68
CA ARG A 341 -9.10 10.31 1.51
C ARG A 341 -9.07 10.76 0.05
N PHE A 342 -8.83 9.84 -0.87
CA PHE A 342 -8.83 10.11 -2.31
C PHE A 342 -10.19 10.68 -2.73
N TYR A 343 -11.27 10.05 -2.29
CA TYR A 343 -12.63 10.51 -2.53
C TYR A 343 -12.85 11.95 -2.02
N LEU A 344 -12.45 12.23 -0.79
CA LEU A 344 -12.61 13.58 -0.19
C LEU A 344 -11.85 14.66 -0.97
N VAL A 345 -10.61 14.37 -1.41
CA VAL A 345 -9.81 15.30 -2.22
C VAL A 345 -10.47 15.56 -3.57
N VAL A 346 -10.91 14.50 -4.25
CA VAL A 346 -11.58 14.60 -5.56
C VAL A 346 -12.90 15.36 -5.46
N ALA A 347 -13.73 15.02 -4.47
CA ALA A 347 -15.02 15.71 -4.26
C ALA A 347 -14.83 17.20 -3.94
N ARG A 348 -13.79 17.55 -3.16
CA ARG A 348 -13.43 18.96 -2.91
C ARG A 348 -13.02 19.67 -4.19
N TRP A 349 -12.19 19.02 -5.00
CA TRP A 349 -11.72 19.59 -6.26
C TRP A 349 -12.88 19.77 -7.25
N ALA A 350 -13.73 18.77 -7.43
CA ALA A 350 -14.94 18.84 -8.25
C ALA A 350 -15.83 20.03 -7.82
N ARG A 351 -16.13 20.17 -6.51
CA ARG A 351 -16.88 21.31 -5.97
C ARG A 351 -16.21 22.66 -6.24
N THR A 352 -14.88 22.75 -6.20
CA THR A 352 -14.16 23.99 -6.52
C THR A 352 -14.34 24.38 -7.99
N ILE A 353 -14.41 23.40 -8.90
CA ILE A 353 -14.64 23.64 -10.31
C ILE A 353 -16.11 24.03 -10.56
N GLU A 354 -17.04 23.29 -9.94
CA GLU A 354 -18.47 23.60 -9.97
C GLU A 354 -18.78 25.01 -9.46
N SER A 355 -18.02 25.53 -8.48
CA SER A 355 -18.24 26.87 -7.95
C SER A 355 -18.04 28.00 -8.99
N LYS A 356 -17.40 27.70 -10.12
CA LYS A 356 -17.32 28.61 -11.27
C LYS A 356 -18.58 28.60 -12.15
N ASP A 357 -19.35 27.51 -12.08
CA ASP A 357 -20.61 27.31 -12.79
C ASP A 357 -21.75 27.55 -11.80
N ALA A 358 -22.40 28.71 -11.89
CA ALA A 358 -23.45 29.13 -10.95
C ALA A 358 -24.66 28.16 -10.89
N TYR A 359 -24.69 27.15 -11.77
CA TYR A 359 -25.87 26.29 -11.99
C TYR A 359 -25.66 24.83 -11.59
N THR A 360 -24.46 24.43 -11.20
CA THR A 360 -24.11 23.01 -11.02
C THR A 360 -23.77 22.61 -9.58
N HIS A 361 -24.20 23.39 -8.58
CA HIS A 361 -23.89 23.04 -7.18
C HIS A 361 -24.35 21.63 -6.81
N GLY A 362 -23.38 20.75 -6.45
CA GLY A 362 -23.60 19.35 -6.10
C GLY A 362 -23.97 18.44 -7.28
N HIS A 363 -23.89 18.92 -8.51
CA HIS A 363 -24.18 18.17 -9.73
C HIS A 363 -23.23 16.95 -9.87
N CYS A 364 -21.94 17.14 -9.78
CA CYS A 364 -20.97 16.04 -9.93
C CYS A 364 -21.20 14.91 -8.91
N GLU A 365 -21.58 15.24 -7.67
CA GLU A 365 -21.91 14.24 -6.64
C GLU A 365 -23.19 13.47 -7.00
N ARG A 366 -24.27 14.18 -7.42
CA ARG A 366 -25.52 13.52 -7.82
C ARG A 366 -25.34 12.66 -9.06
N VAL A 367 -24.63 13.14 -10.08
CA VAL A 367 -24.30 12.35 -11.28
C VAL A 367 -23.51 11.11 -10.91
N ALA A 368 -22.50 11.25 -10.03
CA ALA A 368 -21.72 10.11 -9.55
C ALA A 368 -22.58 9.08 -8.80
N ASP A 369 -23.58 9.53 -8.04
CA ASP A 369 -24.50 8.64 -7.32
C ASP A 369 -25.43 7.89 -8.28
N TYR A 370 -26.07 8.60 -9.22
CA TYR A 370 -26.93 7.98 -10.24
C TYR A 370 -26.14 7.01 -11.15
N ALA A 371 -25.00 7.44 -11.63
CA ALA A 371 -24.13 6.62 -12.47
C ALA A 371 -23.63 5.38 -11.72
N SER A 372 -23.26 5.52 -10.44
CA SER A 372 -22.81 4.40 -9.61
C SER A 372 -23.94 3.40 -9.32
N ALA A 373 -25.19 3.86 -9.16
CA ALA A 373 -26.32 2.96 -9.01
C ALA A 373 -26.54 2.11 -10.27
N LEU A 374 -26.48 2.72 -11.46
CA LEU A 374 -26.58 2.00 -12.73
C LEU A 374 -25.38 1.06 -12.95
N ALA A 375 -24.17 1.51 -12.66
CA ALA A 375 -22.95 0.71 -12.79
C ALA A 375 -23.00 -0.56 -11.90
N ARG A 376 -23.50 -0.44 -10.68
CA ARG A 376 -23.70 -1.58 -9.77
C ARG A 376 -24.78 -2.54 -10.28
N ASP A 377 -25.88 -2.03 -10.83
CA ASP A 377 -26.97 -2.86 -11.38
C ASP A 377 -26.51 -3.70 -12.58
N ILE A 378 -25.58 -3.19 -13.40
CA ILE A 378 -25.00 -3.91 -14.51
C ILE A 378 -23.83 -4.83 -14.11
N GLY A 379 -23.42 -4.83 -12.84
CA GLY A 379 -22.47 -5.80 -12.27
C GLY A 379 -20.99 -5.38 -12.33
N LEU A 380 -20.68 -4.09 -12.31
CA LEU A 380 -19.29 -3.66 -12.10
C LEU A 380 -18.80 -4.13 -10.71
N ASP A 381 -17.57 -4.66 -10.66
CA ASP A 381 -16.95 -5.11 -9.40
C ASP A 381 -16.57 -3.93 -8.49
N GLU A 382 -16.40 -4.20 -7.19
CA GLU A 382 -16.19 -3.15 -6.18
C GLU A 382 -14.92 -2.30 -6.44
N MET A 383 -13.85 -2.89 -6.95
CA MET A 383 -12.61 -2.16 -7.22
C MET A 383 -12.79 -1.20 -8.41
N THR A 384 -13.43 -1.68 -9.46
CA THR A 384 -13.82 -0.87 -10.62
C THR A 384 -14.80 0.22 -10.21
N MET A 385 -15.75 -0.07 -9.28
CA MET A 385 -16.73 0.89 -8.79
C MET A 385 -16.11 2.10 -8.09
N PHE A 386 -15.05 1.90 -7.30
CA PHE A 386 -14.36 3.03 -6.67
C PHE A 386 -13.82 4.01 -7.72
N TRP A 387 -13.05 3.51 -8.69
CA TRP A 387 -12.46 4.35 -9.74
C TRP A 387 -13.50 4.92 -10.70
N PHE A 388 -14.55 4.17 -10.98
CA PHE A 388 -15.70 4.66 -11.75
C PHE A 388 -16.32 5.88 -11.06
N ARG A 389 -16.56 5.83 -9.75
CA ARG A 389 -17.09 6.95 -8.98
C ARG A 389 -16.16 8.17 -8.99
N ILE A 390 -14.85 7.95 -8.88
CA ILE A 390 -13.83 9.00 -9.01
C ILE A 390 -13.92 9.69 -10.38
N GLY A 391 -14.00 8.92 -11.45
CA GLY A 391 -14.13 9.46 -12.80
C GLY A 391 -15.45 10.20 -13.01
N ALA A 392 -16.56 9.70 -12.45
CA ALA A 392 -17.86 10.37 -12.49
C ALA A 392 -17.84 11.73 -11.78
N LEU A 393 -17.15 11.84 -10.64
CA LEU A 393 -16.95 13.13 -9.96
C LEU A 393 -16.10 14.11 -10.79
N LEU A 394 -15.20 13.61 -11.61
CA LEU A 394 -14.27 14.40 -12.41
C LEU A 394 -14.73 14.61 -13.86
N HIS A 395 -15.92 14.11 -14.27
CA HIS A 395 -16.32 14.14 -15.68
C HIS A 395 -16.27 15.56 -16.27
N ASP A 396 -16.63 16.54 -15.49
CA ASP A 396 -16.72 17.95 -15.83
C ASP A 396 -15.48 18.78 -15.50
N VAL A 397 -14.38 18.16 -15.05
CA VAL A 397 -13.15 18.85 -14.62
C VAL A 397 -12.60 19.81 -15.67
N GLY A 398 -12.81 19.51 -16.95
CA GLY A 398 -12.38 20.34 -18.07
C GLY A 398 -13.14 21.66 -18.21
N LYS A 399 -14.24 21.88 -17.51
CA LYS A 399 -14.89 23.20 -17.49
C LYS A 399 -13.98 24.31 -16.95
N VAL A 400 -12.90 23.95 -16.27
CA VAL A 400 -11.89 24.90 -15.79
C VAL A 400 -11.30 25.78 -16.93
N VAL A 401 -11.24 25.28 -18.16
CA VAL A 401 -10.73 26.02 -19.31
C VAL A 401 -11.80 26.83 -20.05
N VAL A 402 -13.08 26.66 -19.69
CA VAL A 402 -14.18 27.42 -20.30
C VAL A 402 -14.27 28.80 -19.65
N PRO A 403 -14.30 29.90 -20.43
CA PRO A 403 -14.51 31.25 -19.89
C PRO A 403 -15.81 31.36 -19.11
N SER A 404 -15.77 32.06 -17.96
CA SER A 404 -16.94 32.20 -17.08
C SER A 404 -18.12 32.88 -17.74
N GLU A 405 -17.87 33.78 -18.70
CA GLU A 405 -18.90 34.48 -19.46
C GLU A 405 -19.69 33.55 -20.39
N ILE A 406 -19.05 32.47 -20.87
CA ILE A 406 -19.69 31.44 -21.68
C ILE A 406 -20.39 30.43 -20.78
N LEU A 407 -19.69 30.00 -19.72
CA LEU A 407 -20.20 29.01 -18.76
C LEU A 407 -21.49 29.48 -18.08
N ASN A 408 -21.55 30.77 -17.70
CA ASN A 408 -22.66 31.38 -16.96
C ASN A 408 -23.58 32.24 -17.84
N LYS A 409 -23.54 32.08 -19.17
CA LYS A 409 -24.34 32.91 -20.07
C LYS A 409 -25.84 32.68 -19.86
N PRO A 410 -26.62 33.71 -19.54
CA PRO A 410 -28.05 33.58 -19.46
C PRO A 410 -28.68 33.51 -20.86
N GLY A 411 -28.92 32.33 -21.40
CA GLY A 411 -29.51 32.12 -22.70
C GLY A 411 -28.76 31.10 -23.58
N ARG A 412 -29.13 31.08 -24.88
CA ARG A 412 -28.50 30.14 -25.82
C ARG A 412 -27.07 30.57 -26.17
N LEU A 413 -26.16 29.62 -26.24
CA LEU A 413 -24.81 29.83 -26.76
C LEU A 413 -24.85 30.06 -28.26
N THR A 414 -23.98 30.93 -28.81
CA THR A 414 -23.70 30.99 -30.25
C THR A 414 -22.96 29.72 -30.69
N ASP A 415 -22.80 29.51 -31.99
CA ASP A 415 -22.09 28.34 -32.49
C ASP A 415 -20.60 28.37 -32.09
N GLU A 416 -19.96 29.54 -32.03
CA GLU A 416 -18.60 29.74 -31.57
C GLU A 416 -18.45 29.43 -30.05
N GLU A 417 -19.38 29.95 -29.26
CA GLU A 417 -19.41 29.69 -27.81
C GLU A 417 -19.67 28.21 -27.51
N ARG A 418 -20.53 27.58 -28.32
CA ARG A 418 -20.79 26.13 -28.22
C ARG A 418 -19.53 25.34 -28.51
N MET A 419 -18.77 25.66 -29.56
CA MET A 419 -17.50 25.01 -29.86
C MET A 419 -16.49 25.13 -28.71
N ILE A 420 -16.48 26.26 -27.99
CA ILE A 420 -15.64 26.43 -26.79
C ILE A 420 -16.12 25.53 -25.67
N MET A 421 -17.42 25.47 -25.41
CA MET A 421 -18.02 24.60 -24.38
C MET A 421 -17.74 23.12 -24.69
N GLU A 422 -17.90 22.67 -25.92
CA GLU A 422 -17.70 21.29 -26.35
C GLU A 422 -16.24 20.78 -26.23
N ARG A 423 -15.30 21.68 -25.91
CA ARG A 423 -13.90 21.29 -25.64
C ARG A 423 -13.68 20.71 -24.25
N HIS A 424 -14.59 20.94 -23.28
CA HIS A 424 -14.30 20.55 -21.89
C HIS A 424 -14.06 19.05 -21.69
N PRO A 425 -14.71 18.09 -22.40
CA PRO A 425 -14.43 16.68 -22.18
C PRO A 425 -12.99 16.32 -22.60
N ALA A 426 -12.55 16.83 -23.74
CA ALA A 426 -11.18 16.63 -24.22
C ALA A 426 -10.16 17.31 -23.30
N ALA A 427 -10.42 18.55 -22.89
CA ALA A 427 -9.57 19.30 -21.97
C ALA A 427 -9.50 18.64 -20.58
N GLY A 428 -10.59 18.07 -20.10
CA GLY A 428 -10.62 17.32 -18.85
C GLY A 428 -9.75 16.07 -18.90
N ALA A 429 -9.85 15.28 -19.97
CA ALA A 429 -9.01 14.12 -20.19
C ALA A 429 -7.52 14.52 -20.31
N GLU A 430 -7.20 15.60 -21.02
CA GLU A 430 -5.83 16.12 -21.13
C GLU A 430 -5.27 16.59 -19.78
N LEU A 431 -6.06 17.32 -19.00
CA LEU A 431 -5.68 17.79 -17.66
C LEU A 431 -5.28 16.65 -16.73
N LEU A 432 -5.95 15.50 -16.85
CA LEU A 432 -5.72 14.33 -16.01
C LEU A 432 -4.76 13.30 -16.63
N SER A 433 -4.34 13.48 -17.89
CA SER A 433 -3.54 12.51 -18.66
C SER A 433 -2.19 12.15 -18.02
N THR A 434 -1.67 13.02 -17.16
CA THR A 434 -0.38 12.78 -16.44
C THR A 434 -0.56 12.08 -15.09
N ILE A 435 -1.81 11.76 -14.71
CA ILE A 435 -2.11 11.02 -13.49
C ILE A 435 -2.31 9.56 -13.88
N GLU A 436 -1.45 8.68 -13.37
CA GLU A 436 -1.61 7.24 -13.54
C GLU A 436 -2.65 6.73 -12.54
N PHE A 437 -3.90 6.59 -13.01
CA PHE A 437 -4.96 5.98 -12.22
C PHE A 437 -4.87 4.45 -12.31
N PRO A 438 -5.11 3.70 -11.22
CA PRO A 438 -5.15 2.23 -11.25
C PRO A 438 -6.21 1.64 -12.19
N TRP A 439 -7.25 2.41 -12.52
CA TRP A 439 -8.22 2.14 -13.55
C TRP A 439 -8.34 3.36 -14.45
N ASP A 440 -8.35 3.15 -15.77
CA ASP A 440 -8.34 4.24 -16.73
C ASP A 440 -9.70 4.95 -16.77
N ILE A 441 -9.76 6.12 -16.12
CA ILE A 441 -10.95 6.98 -16.09
C ILE A 441 -11.02 7.98 -17.26
N LEU A 442 -9.94 8.14 -18.02
CA LEU A 442 -9.87 9.18 -19.06
C LEU A 442 -10.88 8.97 -20.19
N PRO A 443 -11.15 7.73 -20.67
CA PRO A 443 -12.14 7.51 -21.71
C PRO A 443 -13.56 7.92 -21.29
N MET A 444 -13.93 7.75 -20.02
CA MET A 444 -15.25 8.16 -19.52
C MET A 444 -15.37 9.69 -19.43
N ILE A 445 -14.30 10.38 -19.02
CA ILE A 445 -14.26 11.84 -18.95
C ILE A 445 -14.32 12.43 -20.35
N ARG A 446 -13.57 11.86 -21.30
CA ARG A 446 -13.55 12.33 -22.67
C ARG A 446 -14.87 12.07 -23.40
N GLY A 447 -15.51 10.91 -23.14
CA GLY A 447 -16.64 10.42 -23.92
C GLY A 447 -18.03 10.67 -23.31
N HIS A 448 -18.17 11.33 -22.16
CA HIS A 448 -19.47 11.44 -21.48
C HIS A 448 -20.54 12.25 -22.24
N HIS A 449 -20.14 13.02 -23.26
CA HIS A 449 -21.05 13.70 -24.19
C HIS A 449 -21.15 13.04 -25.56
N GLU A 450 -20.58 11.84 -25.71
CA GLU A 450 -20.85 11.04 -26.92
C GLU A 450 -22.30 10.52 -26.91
N ARG A 451 -22.89 10.41 -28.07
CA ARG A 451 -24.26 9.96 -28.27
C ARG A 451 -24.27 8.61 -28.97
N TRP A 452 -25.20 7.76 -28.61
CA TRP A 452 -25.32 6.43 -29.20
C TRP A 452 -25.41 6.46 -30.75
N ASP A 453 -26.03 7.53 -31.31
CA ASP A 453 -26.19 7.74 -32.76
C ASP A 453 -24.95 8.35 -33.47
N GLY A 454 -23.84 8.60 -32.75
CA GLY A 454 -22.61 9.17 -33.27
C GLY A 454 -22.67 10.70 -33.54
N ARG A 455 -23.69 11.40 -33.04
CA ARG A 455 -23.84 12.85 -33.17
C ARG A 455 -23.34 13.60 -31.94
N GLY A 456 -22.63 12.92 -31.04
CA GLY A 456 -22.01 13.50 -29.87
C GLY A 456 -20.69 14.19 -30.15
N TYR A 457 -19.95 14.50 -29.10
CA TYR A 457 -18.62 15.10 -29.13
C TYR A 457 -17.74 14.57 -27.98
N PRO A 458 -16.41 14.64 -28.06
CA PRO A 458 -15.59 15.30 -29.07
C PRO A 458 -15.24 14.40 -30.28
N ASP A 459 -15.29 13.06 -30.13
CA ASP A 459 -14.73 12.12 -31.13
C ASP A 459 -15.79 11.55 -32.08
N ARG A 460 -17.08 11.83 -31.83
CA ARG A 460 -18.23 11.35 -32.60
C ARG A 460 -18.30 9.83 -32.67
N LEU A 461 -18.02 9.18 -31.56
CA LEU A 461 -18.13 7.74 -31.43
C LEU A 461 -19.61 7.32 -31.44
N ALA A 462 -19.90 6.13 -31.97
CA ALA A 462 -21.26 5.60 -32.08
C ALA A 462 -21.36 4.20 -31.48
N GLY A 463 -22.51 3.88 -30.89
CA GLY A 463 -22.81 2.56 -30.37
C GLY A 463 -21.80 2.08 -29.34
N GLU A 464 -21.35 0.85 -29.48
CA GLU A 464 -20.40 0.21 -28.54
C GLU A 464 -18.96 0.75 -28.66
N ALA A 465 -18.64 1.57 -29.66
CA ALA A 465 -17.37 2.28 -29.73
C ALA A 465 -17.24 3.33 -28.60
N ILE A 466 -18.36 3.79 -28.02
CA ILE A 466 -18.37 4.65 -26.84
C ILE A 466 -18.05 3.77 -25.63
N PRO A 467 -17.07 4.12 -24.78
CA PRO A 467 -16.78 3.39 -23.56
C PRO A 467 -18.03 3.20 -22.68
N LEU A 468 -18.24 2.00 -22.13
CA LEU A 468 -19.42 1.71 -21.31
C LEU A 468 -19.58 2.73 -20.16
N SER A 469 -18.48 3.08 -19.50
CA SER A 469 -18.45 4.08 -18.43
C SER A 469 -18.95 5.45 -18.88
N ALA A 470 -18.59 5.87 -20.09
CA ALA A 470 -19.06 7.14 -20.67
C ALA A 470 -20.58 7.09 -20.99
N ARG A 471 -21.05 5.95 -21.55
CA ARG A 471 -22.50 5.75 -21.80
C ARG A 471 -23.33 5.81 -20.52
N ILE A 472 -22.82 5.26 -19.41
CA ILE A 472 -23.48 5.30 -18.10
C ILE A 472 -23.56 6.73 -17.57
N ILE A 473 -22.46 7.51 -17.64
CA ILE A 473 -22.44 8.92 -17.20
C ILE A 473 -23.38 9.76 -18.05
N CYS A 474 -23.39 9.57 -19.36
CA CYS A 474 -24.28 10.32 -20.25
C CYS A 474 -25.76 10.25 -19.81
N VAL A 475 -26.24 9.06 -19.43
CA VAL A 475 -27.62 8.89 -18.92
C VAL A 475 -27.84 9.65 -17.62
N ALA A 476 -26.88 9.51 -16.67
CA ALA A 476 -26.98 10.12 -15.33
C ALA A 476 -26.88 11.67 -15.41
N ASP A 477 -26.00 12.19 -16.23
CA ASP A 477 -25.77 13.62 -16.42
C ASP A 477 -27.01 14.32 -17.01
N VAL A 478 -27.59 13.77 -18.07
CA VAL A 478 -28.81 14.30 -18.67
C VAL A 478 -29.97 14.25 -17.69
N PHE A 479 -30.09 13.17 -16.91
CA PHE A 479 -31.14 13.06 -15.89
C PHE A 479 -30.99 14.14 -14.79
N ASP A 480 -29.79 14.32 -14.25
CA ASP A 480 -29.54 15.38 -13.25
C ASP A 480 -29.79 16.77 -13.84
N ALA A 481 -29.34 17.01 -15.07
CA ALA A 481 -29.57 18.27 -15.76
C ALA A 481 -31.06 18.59 -15.97
N LEU A 482 -31.91 17.59 -16.13
CA LEU A 482 -33.36 17.76 -16.26
C LEU A 482 -34.05 17.96 -14.91
N THR A 483 -33.63 17.25 -13.87
CA THR A 483 -34.31 17.26 -12.55
C THR A 483 -33.83 18.35 -11.62
N THR A 484 -32.71 19.02 -11.91
CA THR A 484 -32.19 20.12 -11.10
C THR A 484 -32.74 21.48 -11.55
N ASP A 485 -33.01 22.36 -10.57
CA ASP A 485 -33.42 23.74 -10.83
C ASP A 485 -32.30 24.50 -11.54
N ARG A 486 -32.70 25.26 -12.58
CA ARG A 486 -31.82 26.20 -13.27
C ARG A 486 -32.44 27.62 -13.19
N PRO A 487 -31.66 28.70 -13.32
CA PRO A 487 -32.16 30.07 -13.12
C PRO A 487 -33.38 30.47 -13.97
N TYR A 488 -33.46 29.82 -15.12
CA TYR A 488 -34.54 30.08 -16.10
C TYR A 488 -35.61 28.98 -16.12
N ARG A 489 -35.50 27.91 -15.27
CA ARG A 489 -36.39 26.76 -15.30
C ARG A 489 -36.30 25.96 -13.99
N ARG A 490 -37.44 25.64 -13.38
CA ARG A 490 -37.51 24.62 -12.32
C ARG A 490 -37.16 23.22 -12.88
N GLY A 491 -36.57 22.39 -12.07
CA GLY A 491 -36.38 20.98 -12.36
C GLY A 491 -37.69 20.27 -12.68
N PHE A 492 -37.65 19.34 -13.62
CA PHE A 492 -38.78 18.46 -13.91
C PHE A 492 -38.90 17.39 -12.81
N SER A 493 -40.12 16.83 -12.66
CA SER A 493 -40.25 15.62 -11.84
C SER A 493 -39.43 14.46 -12.47
N ARG A 494 -39.13 13.46 -11.68
CA ARG A 494 -38.39 12.28 -12.15
C ARG A 494 -39.11 11.61 -13.32
N GLU A 495 -40.43 11.48 -13.23
CA GLU A 495 -41.27 10.87 -14.25
C GLU A 495 -41.23 11.69 -15.53
N GLN A 496 -41.34 13.02 -15.43
CA GLN A 496 -41.25 13.91 -16.57
C GLN A 496 -39.88 13.87 -17.23
N ALA A 497 -38.81 13.83 -16.43
CA ALA A 497 -37.45 13.72 -16.94
C ALA A 497 -37.22 12.38 -17.71
N LEU A 498 -37.69 11.26 -17.16
CA LEU A 498 -37.60 9.96 -17.80
C LEU A 498 -38.44 9.90 -19.10
N GLU A 499 -39.64 10.50 -19.11
CA GLU A 499 -40.49 10.59 -20.31
C GLU A 499 -39.77 11.40 -21.42
N MET A 500 -39.16 12.54 -21.06
CA MET A 500 -38.37 13.33 -22.00
C MET A 500 -37.19 12.57 -22.55
N MET A 501 -36.43 11.87 -21.69
CA MET A 501 -35.28 11.08 -22.08
C MET A 501 -35.65 9.87 -22.94
N ALA A 502 -36.84 9.29 -22.76
CA ALA A 502 -37.35 8.18 -23.55
C ALA A 502 -37.45 8.51 -25.05
N ALA A 503 -37.69 9.78 -25.41
CA ALA A 503 -37.67 10.23 -26.83
C ALA A 503 -36.27 10.10 -27.47
N ASP A 504 -35.21 10.12 -26.68
CA ASP A 504 -33.82 10.00 -27.12
C ASP A 504 -33.25 8.56 -26.93
N ARG A 505 -34.08 7.59 -26.55
CA ARG A 505 -33.72 6.18 -26.47
C ARG A 505 -33.33 5.63 -27.84
N GLY A 506 -32.13 5.11 -27.97
CA GLY A 506 -31.55 4.64 -29.25
C GLY A 506 -30.93 5.73 -30.12
N THR A 507 -31.00 7.00 -29.70
CA THR A 507 -30.31 8.13 -30.33
C THR A 507 -29.23 8.73 -29.42
N ALA A 508 -29.60 9.38 -28.33
CA ALA A 508 -28.62 9.83 -27.35
C ALA A 508 -28.14 8.68 -26.45
N PHE A 509 -29.05 7.81 -26.04
CA PHE A 509 -28.79 6.76 -25.05
C PHE A 509 -28.81 5.36 -25.64
N GLU A 510 -27.93 4.49 -25.15
CA GLU A 510 -28.05 3.05 -25.37
C GLU A 510 -29.38 2.54 -24.82
N PRO A 511 -30.20 1.84 -25.62
CA PRO A 511 -31.51 1.37 -25.18
C PRO A 511 -31.49 0.55 -23.88
N ALA A 512 -30.57 -0.40 -23.78
CA ALA A 512 -30.51 -1.30 -22.62
C ALA A 512 -30.11 -0.55 -21.33
N LEU A 513 -29.16 0.38 -21.39
CA LEU A 513 -28.74 1.20 -20.25
C LEU A 513 -29.84 2.15 -19.79
N PHE A 514 -30.52 2.80 -20.75
CA PHE A 514 -31.64 3.68 -20.44
C PHE A 514 -32.79 2.92 -19.76
N ASP A 515 -33.17 1.75 -20.27
CA ASP A 515 -34.26 0.95 -19.71
C ASP A 515 -33.95 0.51 -18.27
N ARG A 516 -32.70 0.09 -17.99
CA ARG A 516 -32.26 -0.25 -16.64
C ARG A 516 -32.27 0.96 -15.71
N PHE A 517 -31.77 2.10 -16.18
CA PHE A 517 -31.77 3.34 -15.41
C PHE A 517 -33.18 3.79 -15.07
N ALA A 518 -34.10 3.78 -16.02
CA ALA A 518 -35.50 4.13 -15.82
C ALA A 518 -36.17 3.21 -14.79
N ALA A 519 -35.89 1.91 -14.84
CA ALA A 519 -36.37 0.96 -13.85
C ALA A 519 -35.81 1.23 -12.44
N LEU A 520 -34.52 1.52 -12.31
CA LEU A 520 -33.87 1.85 -11.03
C LEU A 520 -34.48 3.11 -10.41
N ILE A 521 -34.65 4.18 -11.18
CA ILE A 521 -35.21 5.44 -10.70
C ILE A 521 -36.69 5.29 -10.36
N GLY A 522 -37.45 4.52 -11.16
CA GLY A 522 -38.89 4.29 -10.96
C GLY A 522 -39.23 3.42 -9.74
N HIS A 523 -38.36 2.51 -9.33
CA HIS A 523 -38.59 1.60 -8.19
C HIS A 523 -37.95 2.09 -6.87
N SER A 524 -37.12 3.12 -6.88
CA SER A 524 -36.29 3.48 -5.73
C SER A 524 -37.04 4.38 -4.73
N ALA A 525 -37.50 3.77 -3.63
CA ALA A 525 -37.85 4.49 -2.40
C ALA A 525 -36.62 5.15 -1.72
N LEU A 526 -35.40 4.77 -2.11
CA LEU A 526 -34.14 5.20 -1.52
C LEU A 526 -33.74 6.65 -1.86
N TYR A 527 -34.38 7.29 -2.84
CA TYR A 527 -34.06 8.65 -3.26
C TYR A 527 -35.20 9.65 -2.98
N GLN A 528 -36.07 9.37 -2.00
CA GLN A 528 -37.20 10.27 -1.62
C GLN A 528 -36.77 11.42 -0.71
N GLU A 529 -35.57 11.42 -0.17
CA GLU A 529 -35.04 12.58 0.59
C GLU A 529 -33.67 13.00 0.03
N PRO A 530 -33.40 14.32 -0.07
CA PRO A 530 -32.02 14.77 -0.27
C PRO A 530 -31.24 14.33 0.98
N LEU A 531 -30.09 13.66 0.76
CA LEU A 531 -29.12 13.36 1.82
C LEU A 531 -28.68 14.70 2.46
N VAL A 532 -29.47 15.16 3.43
CA VAL A 532 -29.10 16.26 4.32
C VAL A 532 -28.01 15.72 5.24
N ALA A 533 -26.83 16.24 5.01
CA ALA A 533 -25.75 16.46 5.97
C ALA A 533 -25.71 15.54 7.20
N VAL A 534 -24.74 14.64 7.21
CA VAL A 534 -24.05 14.36 8.47
C VAL A 534 -22.95 15.41 8.61
N ALA A 535 -23.31 16.54 9.25
CA ALA A 535 -22.40 17.47 9.85
C ALA A 535 -22.30 17.09 11.33
N SER A 536 -21.14 16.78 11.78
CA SER A 536 -20.48 17.17 13.05
C SER A 536 -19.35 16.22 13.38
#